data_99eac1a32295570e926fb0cc4d36108e
#
_entry.id   99eac1a32295570e926fb0cc4d36108e
#
_cell.length_a   1.000
_cell.length_b   1.000
_cell.length_c   1.000
_cell.angle_alpha   90.00
_cell.angle_beta   90.00
_cell.angle_gamma   90.00
#
_symmetry.space_group_name_H-M   'P 1'
#
loop_
_entity.id
_entity.type
_entity.pdbx_description
1 polymer ?
#
loop_
_entity_poly.entity_id
_entity_poly.type
_entity_poly.pdbx_seq_one_letter_code
_entity_poly.pdbx_strand_id
1 'polypeptide(L)'
;PRATNQPEQVKPETLRLSVAADGSYYWNGQAIADAELATRLQAEAIKEPQPDLHIRGDKEVRYERVAQVMAAAQRAGLRKIGFVTDPQ
;
A
#
# COMPACT_ATOMS: atom_id res chain seq x y z
N PRO A 1 -13.25 6.34 -36.58
CA PRO A 1 -12.85 6.38 -35.84
C PRO A 1 -13.12 6.08 -34.76
N ARG A 2 -13.00 5.94 -34.23
CA ARG A 2 -13.11 5.61 -33.27
C ARG A 2 -13.25 6.12 -32.41
N ALA A 3 -13.45 6.44 -32.22
CA ALA A 3 -13.59 7.10 -31.44
C ALA A 3 -13.94 6.62 -30.43
N THR A 4 -13.56 6.83 -29.69
CA THR A 4 -13.74 6.29 -28.74
C THR A 4 -14.48 7.00 -27.92
N ASN A 5 -15.52 6.89 -27.82
CA ASN A 5 -16.26 7.42 -26.96
C ASN A 5 -16.38 6.68 -25.80
N GLN A 6 -15.77 5.54 -25.65
CA GLN A 6 -15.81 4.85 -24.50
C GLN A 6 -15.11 5.56 -23.47
N PRO A 7 -15.59 5.81 -22.28
CA PRO A 7 -14.84 6.42 -21.25
C PRO A 7 -13.74 5.48 -20.90
N GLU A 8 -12.56 5.98 -20.73
CA GLU A 8 -11.51 5.20 -20.38
C GLU A 8 -11.71 4.72 -19.03
N GLN A 9 -11.53 3.45 -18.77
CA GLN A 9 -11.60 2.93 -17.47
C GLN A 9 -10.30 3.18 -16.82
N VAL A 10 -10.26 3.95 -15.75
CA VAL A 10 -9.05 4.22 -15.03
C VAL A 10 -8.88 3.13 -14.01
N LYS A 11 -7.85 2.32 -14.17
CA LYS A 11 -7.61 1.26 -13.23
C LYS A 11 -6.96 1.83 -12.00
N PRO A 12 -7.31 1.35 -10.82
CA PRO A 12 -6.66 1.83 -9.63
C PRO A 12 -5.19 1.44 -9.65
N GLU A 13 -4.38 2.30 -9.12
CA GLU A 13 -2.97 1.99 -8.97
C GLU A 13 -2.80 0.99 -7.86
N THR A 14 -1.68 0.30 -7.86
CA THR A 14 -1.33 -0.61 -6.80
C THR A 14 -0.17 -0.02 -6.02
N LEU A 15 -0.38 0.17 -4.74
CA LEU A 15 0.67 0.64 -3.86
C LEU A 15 1.34 -0.58 -3.26
N ARG A 16 2.66 -0.60 -3.28
CA ARG A 16 3.41 -1.70 -2.71
C ARG A 16 4.16 -1.20 -1.52
N LEU A 17 3.77 -1.69 -0.37
CA LEU A 17 4.43 -1.30 0.86
C LEU A 17 5.11 -2.52 1.42
N SER A 18 6.43 -2.47 1.52
CA SER A 18 7.21 -3.57 2.03
C SER A 18 7.67 -3.27 3.43
N VAL A 19 7.68 -4.29 4.28
CA VAL A 19 8.18 -4.17 5.64
C VAL A 19 9.37 -5.11 5.73
N ALA A 20 10.53 -4.55 5.93
CA ALA A 20 11.76 -5.34 6.00
C ALA A 20 11.89 -6.02 7.35
N ALA A 21 12.81 -6.96 7.44
CA ALA A 21 13.02 -7.70 8.66
C ALA A 21 13.34 -6.80 9.84
N ASP A 22 14.05 -5.72 9.59
CA ASP A 22 14.42 -4.78 10.66
C ASP A 22 13.30 -3.78 10.99
N GLY A 23 12.15 -3.92 10.34
CA GLY A 23 11.02 -3.05 10.58
C GLY A 23 10.95 -1.82 9.71
N SER A 24 11.90 -1.65 8.79
CA SER A 24 11.88 -0.50 7.88
C SER A 24 10.78 -0.63 6.86
N TYR A 25 10.25 0.51 6.42
CA TYR A 25 9.20 0.54 5.43
C TYR A 25 9.74 1.01 4.09
N TYR A 26 9.27 0.37 3.03
CA TYR A 26 9.63 0.77 1.67
C TYR A 26 8.35 0.98 0.87
N TRP A 27 8.22 2.19 0.35
CA TRP A 27 7.01 2.61 -0.39
C TRP A 27 7.35 2.54 -1.88
N ASN A 28 6.76 1.58 -2.57
CA ASN A 28 7.06 1.36 -3.99
C ASN A 28 8.56 1.28 -4.22
N GLY A 29 9.27 0.64 -3.29
CA GLY A 29 10.69 0.45 -3.43
C GLY A 29 11.56 1.53 -2.82
N GLN A 30 10.97 2.61 -2.33
CA GLN A 30 11.73 3.68 -1.71
C GLN A 30 11.59 3.66 -0.21
N ALA A 31 12.69 3.79 0.49
CA ALA A 31 12.64 3.80 1.95
C ALA A 31 11.92 5.06 2.43
N ILE A 32 11.04 4.88 3.40
CA ILE A 32 10.34 6.01 3.99
C ILE A 32 10.46 5.92 5.50
N ALA A 33 10.30 7.05 6.17
CA ALA A 33 10.32 7.07 7.63
C ALA A 33 8.98 6.61 8.18
N ASP A 34 9.00 6.05 9.37
CA ASP A 34 7.77 5.64 10.03
C ASP A 34 6.77 6.78 10.09
N ALA A 35 7.24 7.98 10.37
CA ALA A 35 6.35 9.11 10.52
C ALA A 35 5.67 9.51 9.21
N GLU A 36 6.23 9.11 8.08
CA GLU A 36 5.63 9.44 6.78
C GLU A 36 4.52 8.49 6.39
N LEU A 37 4.47 7.34 7.03
CA LEU A 37 3.56 6.29 6.57
C LEU A 37 2.11 6.75 6.62
N ALA A 38 1.66 7.25 7.76
CA ALA A 38 0.26 7.64 7.91
C ALA A 38 -0.12 8.75 6.92
N THR A 39 0.76 9.73 6.75
CA THR A 39 0.48 10.84 5.85
C THR A 39 0.36 10.37 4.42
N ARG A 40 1.26 9.48 4.00
CA ARG A 40 1.21 8.95 2.64
C ARG A 40 -0.03 8.12 2.41
N LEU A 41 -0.39 7.29 3.39
CA LEU A 41 -1.60 6.46 3.25
C LEU A 41 -2.84 7.32 3.17
N GLN A 42 -2.92 8.38 3.95
CA GLN A 42 -4.07 9.27 3.91
C GLN A 42 -4.18 9.95 2.56
N ALA A 43 -3.06 10.37 2.01
CA ALA A 43 -3.08 11.03 0.71
C ALA A 43 -3.56 10.08 -0.39
N GLU A 44 -3.24 8.80 -0.27
CA GLU A 44 -3.69 7.84 -1.27
C GLU A 44 -5.16 7.48 -1.08
N ALA A 45 -5.62 7.48 0.16
CA ALA A 45 -6.99 7.07 0.42
C ALA A 45 -8.04 7.99 -0.17
N ILE A 46 -7.68 9.25 -0.42
CA ILE A 46 -8.65 10.19 -0.98
C ILE A 46 -8.65 10.24 -2.50
N LYS A 47 -7.81 9.45 -3.13
CA LYS A 47 -7.77 9.42 -4.59
C LYS A 47 -8.96 8.69 -5.17
N GLU A 48 -9.33 9.07 -6.38
CA GLU A 48 -10.42 8.43 -7.10
C GLU A 48 -9.89 7.99 -8.46
N PRO A 49 -9.83 6.72 -8.73
CA PRO A 49 -10.20 5.62 -7.82
C PRO A 49 -9.16 5.43 -6.73
N GLN A 50 -9.59 4.87 -5.63
CA GLN A 50 -8.68 4.62 -4.54
C GLN A 50 -7.75 3.48 -4.91
N PRO A 51 -6.45 3.60 -4.68
CA PRO A 51 -5.55 2.53 -5.04
C PRO A 51 -5.68 1.33 -4.12
N ASP A 52 -5.25 0.18 -4.65
CA ASP A 52 -5.16 -1.02 -3.85
C ASP A 52 -3.84 -0.99 -3.09
N LEU A 53 -3.85 -1.48 -1.88
CA LEU A 53 -2.62 -1.54 -1.09
C LEU A 53 -2.18 -2.99 -0.94
N HIS A 54 -0.95 -3.28 -1.36
CA HIS A 54 -0.36 -4.59 -1.17
C HIS A 54 0.75 -4.45 -0.17
N ILE A 55 0.61 -5.12 0.96
CA ILE A 55 1.62 -5.11 1.99
C ILE A 55 2.42 -6.39 1.87
N ARG A 56 3.74 -6.25 1.80
CA ARG A 56 4.61 -7.39 1.68
C ARG A 56 5.55 -7.41 2.87
N GLY A 57 5.55 -8.49 3.60
CA GLY A 57 6.44 -8.61 4.74
C GLY A 57 7.59 -9.52 4.44
N ASP A 58 8.79 -9.13 4.86
CA ASP A 58 9.92 -10.04 4.81
C ASP A 58 9.58 -11.25 5.67
N LYS A 59 10.12 -12.41 5.31
CA LYS A 59 9.79 -13.63 6.03
C LYS A 59 10.15 -13.56 7.50
N GLU A 60 11.08 -12.69 7.86
CA GLU A 60 11.48 -12.56 9.25
C GLU A 60 10.94 -11.31 9.92
N VAL A 61 9.97 -10.66 9.31
CA VAL A 61 9.41 -9.46 9.88
C VAL A 61 8.58 -9.82 11.11
N ARG A 62 8.59 -8.95 12.09
CA ARG A 62 7.76 -9.15 13.27
C ARG A 62 6.32 -8.86 12.94
N TYR A 63 5.45 -9.71 13.42
CA TYR A 63 4.01 -9.56 13.17
C TYR A 63 3.52 -8.19 13.63
N GLU A 64 4.06 -7.68 14.74
CA GLU A 64 3.63 -6.38 15.24
C GLU A 64 3.82 -5.28 14.22
N ARG A 65 4.92 -5.33 13.44
CA ARG A 65 5.15 -4.29 12.46
C ARG A 65 4.12 -4.37 11.33
N VAL A 66 3.78 -5.57 10.93
CA VAL A 66 2.77 -5.76 9.89
C VAL A 66 1.42 -5.29 10.40
N ALA A 67 1.09 -5.63 11.64
CA ALA A 67 -0.18 -5.22 12.21
C ALA A 67 -0.29 -3.69 12.31
N GLN A 68 0.83 -3.02 12.61
CA GLN A 68 0.84 -1.57 12.68
C GLN A 68 0.55 -0.96 11.32
N VAL A 69 1.12 -1.53 10.28
CA VAL A 69 0.89 -1.04 8.92
C VAL A 69 -0.57 -1.25 8.52
N MET A 70 -1.11 -2.42 8.82
CA MET A 70 -2.48 -2.71 8.46
C MET A 70 -3.44 -1.78 9.20
N ALA A 71 -3.18 -1.54 10.49
CA ALA A 71 -4.01 -0.63 11.26
C ALA A 71 -3.92 0.78 10.71
N ALA A 72 -2.72 1.22 10.33
CA ALA A 72 -2.55 2.56 9.77
C ALA A 72 -3.32 2.69 8.46
N ALA A 73 -3.27 1.65 7.61
CA ALA A 73 -3.98 1.68 6.34
C ALA A 73 -5.49 1.74 6.55
N GLN A 74 -5.99 0.98 7.50
CA GLN A 74 -7.41 1.01 7.79
C GLN A 74 -7.84 2.35 8.35
N ARG A 75 -7.04 2.93 9.23
CA ARG A 75 -7.37 4.24 9.77
C ARG A 75 -7.32 5.32 8.72
N ALA A 76 -6.46 5.15 7.73
CA ALA A 76 -6.37 6.11 6.63
C ALA A 76 -7.58 6.04 5.71
N GLY A 77 -8.31 4.94 5.72
CA GLY A 77 -9.48 4.79 4.88
C GLY A 77 -9.30 3.94 3.65
N LEU A 78 -8.18 3.21 3.56
CA LEU A 78 -7.98 2.32 2.43
C LEU A 78 -8.86 1.09 2.59
N ARG A 79 -9.52 0.70 1.51
CA ARG A 79 -10.48 -0.40 1.56
C ARG A 79 -9.96 -1.71 1.04
N LYS A 80 -9.08 -1.68 0.05
CA LYS A 80 -8.56 -2.92 -0.52
C LYS A 80 -7.13 -3.10 -0.08
N ILE A 81 -6.95 -3.94 0.92
CA ILE A 81 -5.65 -4.18 1.51
C ILE A 81 -5.36 -5.67 1.38
N GLY A 82 -4.28 -5.99 0.71
CA GLY A 82 -3.83 -7.38 0.61
C GLY A 82 -2.51 -7.54 1.31
N PHE A 83 -2.28 -8.72 1.86
CA PHE A 83 -1.02 -8.98 2.54
C PHE A 83 -0.42 -10.26 1.99
N VAL A 84 0.86 -10.21 1.69
CA VAL A 84 1.58 -11.39 1.23
C VAL A 84 2.89 -11.48 1.96
N THR A 85 3.34 -12.70 2.19
CA THR A 85 4.66 -12.88 2.77
C THR A 85 5.58 -13.41 1.69
N ASP A 86 6.85 -13.17 1.86
CA ASP A 86 7.81 -13.68 0.91
C ASP A 86 7.88 -15.19 1.02
N PRO A 87 7.89 -15.89 -0.10
CA PRO A 87 8.01 -17.34 -0.03
C PRO A 87 9.44 -17.70 0.39
N GLN A 88 9.58 -18.87 0.90
CA GLN A 88 10.87 -19.37 1.32
C GLN A 88 11.78 -19.62 0.16
#